data_096f249e15e0676d5c599e4f90e636c0
#
_entry.id   096f249e15e0676d5c599e4f90e636c0
#
_cell.length_a   1.000
_cell.length_b   1.000
_cell.length_c   1.000
_cell.angle_alpha   90.00
_cell.angle_beta   90.00
_cell.angle_gamma   90.00
#
_symmetry.space_group_name_H-M   'P 1'
#
loop_
_entity.id
_entity.type
_entity.pdbx_description
1 polymer ?
#
loop_
_entity_poly.entity_id
_entity_poly.type
_entity_poly.pdbx_seq_one_letter_code
_entity_poly.pdbx_strand_id
1 'polypeptide(L)'
;MDVPFKDKGGRRKAAQPKVQGQQAEYALGEQIGFYLRQANQRHVAIFASLMAEKLTTTQWAALVKLNELQPCSQGNLGRETAMDMATIKGVVDRLVKRGLVHTAPDATDARRLVLTLTPDGEATVARNLSVALQISQETLSNLTVAERMMLMELLQKIC
;
A
#
# COMPACT_ATOMS: atom_id res chain seq x y z
N MET A 1 -48.10 -75.80 10.89
CA MET A 1 -46.96 -75.27 11.70
C MET A 1 -46.17 -74.39 10.80
N ASP A 2 -46.44 -73.10 10.89
CA ASP A 2 -45.79 -72.06 10.09
C ASP A 2 -44.41 -71.77 10.62
N VAL A 3 -43.44 -71.61 9.72
CA VAL A 3 -42.12 -71.04 10.00
C VAL A 3 -41.92 -69.82 9.12
N PRO A 4 -41.77 -68.61 9.67
CA PRO A 4 -41.65 -67.40 8.83
C PRO A 4 -40.26 -67.24 8.29
N PHE A 5 -40.21 -66.84 7.02
CA PHE A 5 -39.06 -66.47 6.24
C PHE A 5 -38.55 -65.10 6.68
N LYS A 6 -37.27 -65.03 7.14
CA LYS A 6 -36.59 -63.75 7.43
C LYS A 6 -35.84 -63.27 6.21
N ASP A 7 -36.39 -62.28 5.56
CA ASP A 7 -35.69 -61.47 4.56
C ASP A 7 -34.62 -60.57 5.22
N LYS A 8 -33.36 -60.74 4.83
CA LYS A 8 -32.25 -59.82 5.18
C LYS A 8 -31.78 -59.11 3.91
N GLY A 9 -32.52 -58.12 3.48
CA GLY A 9 -32.13 -57.18 2.42
C GLY A 9 -31.03 -56.22 2.92
N GLY A 10 -29.77 -56.63 2.82
CA GLY A 10 -28.64 -55.77 3.04
C GLY A 10 -28.41 -54.82 1.86
N ARG A 11 -28.91 -53.57 1.94
CA ARG A 11 -28.52 -52.50 1.01
C ARG A 11 -27.05 -52.22 1.13
N ARG A 12 -26.26 -52.64 0.15
CA ARG A 12 -24.87 -52.17 -0.07
C ARG A 12 -24.93 -50.71 -0.46
N LYS A 13 -24.48 -49.81 0.43
CA LYS A 13 -24.21 -48.41 0.09
C LYS A 13 -23.10 -48.41 -0.96
N ALA A 14 -23.43 -47.93 -2.15
CA ALA A 14 -22.45 -47.60 -3.18
C ALA A 14 -21.47 -46.59 -2.65
N ALA A 15 -20.17 -46.91 -2.65
CA ALA A 15 -19.11 -46.00 -2.32
C ALA A 15 -19.05 -44.90 -3.41
N GLN A 16 -19.29 -43.65 -3.02
CA GLN A 16 -19.06 -42.53 -3.91
C GLN A 16 -17.57 -42.41 -4.22
N PRO A 17 -17.19 -42.17 -5.49
CA PRO A 17 -15.80 -41.95 -5.83
C PRO A 17 -15.32 -40.69 -5.16
N LYS A 18 -14.29 -40.76 -4.31
CA LYS A 18 -13.57 -39.61 -3.81
C LYS A 18 -12.88 -38.95 -5.01
N VAL A 19 -13.42 -37.83 -5.48
CA VAL A 19 -12.70 -36.90 -6.36
C VAL A 19 -11.57 -36.33 -5.53
N GLN A 20 -10.37 -36.88 -5.70
CA GLN A 20 -9.14 -36.26 -5.22
C GLN A 20 -8.90 -35.04 -6.11
N GLY A 21 -9.48 -33.90 -5.73
CA GLY A 21 -9.04 -32.61 -6.21
C GLY A 21 -7.62 -32.42 -5.73
N GLN A 22 -6.65 -32.34 -6.65
CA GLN A 22 -5.31 -31.84 -6.35
C GLN A 22 -5.50 -30.46 -5.76
N GLN A 23 -5.42 -30.33 -4.43
CA GLN A 23 -5.25 -29.03 -3.79
C GLN A 23 -3.87 -28.54 -4.27
N ALA A 24 -3.86 -27.49 -5.07
CA ALA A 24 -2.62 -26.81 -5.43
C ALA A 24 -1.88 -26.51 -4.11
N GLU A 25 -0.66 -27.01 -3.97
CA GLU A 25 0.15 -26.84 -2.78
C GLU A 25 0.43 -25.33 -2.62
N TYR A 26 -0.10 -24.69 -1.56
CA TYR A 26 0.11 -23.29 -1.33
C TYR A 26 1.55 -23.04 -0.87
N ALA A 27 2.37 -22.46 -1.73
CA ALA A 27 3.73 -22.04 -1.41
C ALA A 27 3.77 -20.52 -1.23
N LEU A 28 4.10 -20.04 -0.02
CA LEU A 28 4.17 -18.61 0.28
C LEU A 28 5.14 -17.86 -0.64
N GLY A 29 6.26 -18.51 -1.01
CA GLY A 29 7.27 -17.96 -1.92
C GLY A 29 6.81 -17.75 -3.36
N GLU A 30 5.63 -18.26 -3.74
CA GLU A 30 5.02 -18.07 -5.05
C GLU A 30 3.91 -16.99 -5.03
N GLN A 31 3.64 -16.41 -3.86
CA GLN A 31 2.55 -15.46 -3.71
C GLN A 31 3.01 -14.02 -3.95
N ILE A 32 2.27 -13.29 -4.79
CA ILE A 32 2.57 -11.89 -5.11
C ILE A 32 2.62 -11.00 -3.85
N GLY A 33 1.73 -11.21 -2.89
CA GLY A 33 1.73 -10.47 -1.63
C GLY A 33 3.03 -10.62 -0.83
N PHE A 34 3.69 -11.78 -0.91
CA PHE A 34 4.98 -12.00 -0.27
C PHE A 34 6.09 -11.16 -0.94
N TYR A 35 6.12 -11.13 -2.27
CA TYR A 35 7.10 -10.32 -3.01
C TYR A 35 6.87 -8.82 -2.83
N LEU A 36 5.62 -8.35 -2.86
CA LEU A 36 5.28 -6.94 -2.60
C LEU A 36 5.73 -6.51 -1.20
N ARG A 37 5.54 -7.37 -0.19
CA ARG A 37 6.01 -7.08 1.17
C ARG A 37 7.54 -7.01 1.24
N GLN A 38 8.26 -7.91 0.59
CA GLN A 38 9.73 -7.89 0.56
C GLN A 38 10.26 -6.67 -0.19
N ALA A 39 9.68 -6.33 -1.34
CA ALA A 39 10.03 -5.14 -2.10
C ALA A 39 9.80 -3.87 -1.27
N ASN A 40 8.66 -3.78 -0.57
CA ASN A 40 8.39 -2.66 0.32
C ASN A 40 9.37 -2.58 1.49
N GLN A 41 9.74 -3.70 2.12
CA GLN A 41 10.75 -3.70 3.20
C GLN A 41 12.10 -3.17 2.69
N ARG A 42 12.55 -3.61 1.52
CA ARG A 42 13.77 -3.11 0.89
C ARG A 42 13.66 -1.60 0.62
N HIS A 43 12.57 -1.16 0.01
CA HIS A 43 12.35 0.27 -0.28
C HIS A 43 12.38 1.12 0.98
N VAL A 44 11.67 0.72 2.04
CA VAL A 44 11.63 1.45 3.31
C VAL A 44 13.03 1.52 3.97
N ALA A 45 13.82 0.44 3.89
CA ALA A 45 15.19 0.44 4.43
C ALA A 45 16.12 1.42 3.67
N ILE A 46 16.06 1.43 2.33
CA ILE A 46 16.80 2.38 1.48
C ILE A 46 16.34 3.81 1.78
N PHE A 47 15.01 4.01 1.83
CA PHE A 47 14.44 5.31 2.17
C PHE A 47 14.97 5.84 3.51
N ALA A 48 14.93 5.03 4.56
CA ALA A 48 15.39 5.42 5.89
C ALA A 48 16.91 5.70 5.95
N SER A 49 17.70 5.04 5.10
CA SER A 49 19.15 5.26 5.04
C SER A 49 19.56 6.53 4.31
N LEU A 50 18.76 6.98 3.32
CA LEU A 50 19.11 8.13 2.48
C LEU A 50 18.34 9.41 2.88
N MET A 51 17.11 9.29 3.41
CA MET A 51 16.29 10.42 3.82
C MET A 51 16.75 11.01 5.15
N ALA A 52 17.63 11.99 5.08
CA ALA A 52 18.27 12.59 6.26
C ALA A 52 17.30 13.26 7.26
N GLU A 53 16.17 13.75 6.79
CA GLU A 53 15.18 14.49 7.60
C GLU A 53 14.26 13.58 8.43
N LYS A 54 14.54 12.28 8.52
CA LYS A 54 13.72 11.31 9.30
C LYS A 54 12.22 11.34 8.94
N LEU A 55 11.91 11.58 7.67
CA LEU A 55 10.57 11.40 7.13
C LEU A 55 10.30 9.92 6.92
N THR A 56 9.05 9.50 7.09
CA THR A 56 8.60 8.18 6.60
C THR A 56 8.20 8.28 5.13
N THR A 57 8.12 7.15 4.44
CA THR A 57 7.64 7.08 3.04
C THR A 57 6.25 7.72 2.87
N THR A 58 5.34 7.50 3.83
CA THR A 58 4.00 8.08 3.83
C THR A 58 4.01 9.59 4.09
N GLN A 59 4.88 10.09 4.98
CA GLN A 59 5.04 11.53 5.22
C GLN A 59 5.61 12.22 3.99
N TRP A 60 6.60 11.62 3.34
CA TRP A 60 7.18 12.14 2.11
C TRP A 60 6.15 12.20 0.98
N ALA A 61 5.41 11.10 0.75
CA ALA A 61 4.34 11.08 -0.25
C ALA A 61 3.29 12.17 -0.01
N ALA A 62 2.88 12.37 1.26
CA ALA A 62 1.93 13.42 1.61
C ALA A 62 2.48 14.83 1.35
N LEU A 63 3.75 15.11 1.70
CA LEU A 63 4.38 16.40 1.46
C LEU A 63 4.49 16.72 -0.03
N VAL A 64 4.98 15.77 -0.84
CA VAL A 64 5.12 15.96 -2.30
C VAL A 64 3.76 16.18 -2.94
N LYS A 65 2.78 15.35 -2.61
CA LYS A 65 1.45 15.46 -3.19
C LYS A 65 0.75 16.76 -2.73
N LEU A 66 0.94 17.19 -1.48
CA LEU A 66 0.43 18.46 -1.00
C LEU A 66 1.07 19.65 -1.73
N ASN A 67 2.37 19.58 -2.03
CA ASN A 67 3.07 20.62 -2.81
C ASN A 67 2.50 20.78 -4.23
N GLU A 68 1.94 19.70 -4.81
CA GLU A 68 1.28 19.75 -6.11
C GLU A 68 -0.16 20.26 -6.05
N LEU A 69 -0.88 19.99 -4.97
CA LEU A 69 -2.35 20.15 -4.89
C LEU A 69 -2.82 21.29 -4.00
N GLN A 70 -1.92 21.90 -3.23
CA GLN A 70 -2.31 22.89 -2.23
C GLN A 70 -3.01 24.15 -2.80
N PRO A 71 -4.05 24.68 -2.12
CA PRO A 71 -4.65 24.12 -0.91
C PRO A 71 -5.57 22.92 -1.20
N CYS A 72 -5.54 21.89 -0.38
CA CYS A 72 -6.44 20.75 -0.56
C CYS A 72 -6.95 20.19 0.78
N SER A 73 -8.09 19.48 0.74
CA SER A 73 -8.62 18.82 1.92
C SER A 73 -7.85 17.55 2.26
N GLN A 74 -7.85 17.16 3.56
CA GLN A 74 -7.24 15.90 4.01
C GLN A 74 -7.77 14.67 3.29
N GLY A 75 -9.09 14.62 2.99
CA GLY A 75 -9.69 13.52 2.26
C GLY A 75 -9.21 13.44 0.81
N ASN A 76 -8.99 14.61 0.16
CA ASN A 76 -8.40 14.65 -1.18
C ASN A 76 -6.96 14.15 -1.15
N LEU A 77 -6.14 14.66 -0.22
CA LEU A 77 -4.75 14.22 -0.06
C LEU A 77 -4.66 12.70 0.20
N GLY A 78 -5.56 12.14 1.01
CA GLY A 78 -5.63 10.69 1.27
C GLY A 78 -5.88 9.88 -0.01
N ARG A 79 -6.84 10.29 -0.84
CA ARG A 79 -7.12 9.63 -2.13
C ARG A 79 -5.91 9.68 -3.06
N GLU A 80 -5.31 10.85 -3.21
CA GLU A 80 -4.18 11.09 -4.10
C GLU A 80 -2.88 10.39 -3.66
N THR A 81 -2.81 9.99 -2.39
CA THR A 81 -1.67 9.26 -1.83
C THR A 81 -1.98 7.79 -1.53
N ALA A 82 -3.14 7.29 -1.96
CA ALA A 82 -3.62 5.93 -1.69
C ALA A 82 -3.60 5.58 -0.18
N MET A 83 -3.93 6.53 0.70
CA MET A 83 -4.00 6.35 2.14
C MET A 83 -5.46 6.39 2.62
N ASP A 84 -5.81 5.46 3.53
CA ASP A 84 -7.09 5.51 4.23
C ASP A 84 -7.18 6.71 5.17
N MET A 85 -8.41 7.05 5.61
CA MET A 85 -8.66 8.24 6.43
C MET A 85 -7.93 8.24 7.77
N ALA A 86 -7.72 7.09 8.39
CA ALA A 86 -7.00 7.00 9.66
C ALA A 86 -5.50 7.23 9.46
N THR A 87 -4.95 6.64 8.40
CA THR A 87 -3.53 6.78 8.03
C THR A 87 -3.21 8.22 7.66
N ILE A 88 -3.97 8.84 6.73
CA ILE A 88 -3.69 10.22 6.31
C ILE A 88 -3.86 11.21 7.46
N LYS A 89 -4.86 11.01 8.34
CA LYS A 89 -5.01 11.83 9.54
C LYS A 89 -3.75 11.78 10.40
N GLY A 90 -3.27 10.59 10.73
CA GLY A 90 -2.07 10.43 11.55
C GLY A 90 -0.79 10.97 10.88
N VAL A 91 -0.71 10.94 9.54
CA VAL A 91 0.39 11.54 8.78
C VAL A 91 0.33 13.05 8.87
N VAL A 92 -0.81 13.66 8.59
CA VAL A 92 -1.02 15.11 8.65
C VAL A 92 -0.76 15.66 10.06
N ASP A 93 -1.31 15.01 11.10
CA ASP A 93 -1.09 15.42 12.49
C ASP A 93 0.42 15.46 12.84
N ARG A 94 1.20 14.51 12.36
CA ARG A 94 2.66 14.49 12.57
C ARG A 94 3.39 15.57 11.77
N LEU A 95 2.96 15.85 10.54
CA LEU A 95 3.56 16.89 9.71
C LEU A 95 3.26 18.30 10.27
N VAL A 96 2.04 18.51 10.79
CA VAL A 96 1.66 19.76 11.50
C VAL A 96 2.52 19.93 12.76
N LYS A 97 2.67 18.88 13.58
CA LYS A 97 3.56 18.93 14.78
C LYS A 97 5.01 19.23 14.43
N ARG A 98 5.46 18.88 13.25
CA ARG A 98 6.81 19.20 12.75
C ARG A 98 6.92 20.58 12.12
N GLY A 99 5.82 21.33 12.05
CA GLY A 99 5.80 22.66 11.42
C GLY A 99 5.92 22.65 9.90
N LEU A 100 5.71 21.48 9.23
CA LEU A 100 5.84 21.36 7.78
C LEU A 100 4.52 21.59 7.03
N VAL A 101 3.39 21.42 7.71
CA VAL A 101 2.04 21.60 7.18
C VAL A 101 1.25 22.52 8.07
N HIS A 102 0.47 23.39 7.47
CA HIS A 102 -0.50 24.27 8.12
C HIS A 102 -1.92 23.82 7.78
N THR A 103 -2.85 23.98 8.73
CA THR A 103 -4.27 23.72 8.55
C THR A 103 -5.06 25.00 8.79
N ALA A 104 -5.99 25.32 7.90
CA ALA A 104 -6.88 26.48 8.03
C ALA A 104 -8.30 26.08 7.63
N PRO A 105 -9.35 26.82 8.12
CA PRO A 105 -10.68 26.68 7.57
C PRO A 105 -10.70 26.98 6.06
N ASP A 106 -11.51 26.25 5.30
CA ASP A 106 -11.74 26.52 3.89
C ASP A 106 -12.46 27.88 3.73
N ALA A 107 -12.03 28.69 2.77
CA ALA A 107 -12.59 30.01 2.53
C ALA A 107 -14.08 30.00 2.10
N THR A 108 -14.54 28.85 1.54
CA THR A 108 -15.91 28.67 1.05
C THR A 108 -16.80 27.88 2.02
N ASP A 109 -16.21 27.06 2.88
CA ASP A 109 -16.91 26.27 3.89
C ASP A 109 -16.05 26.10 5.15
N ALA A 110 -16.27 26.95 6.13
CA ALA A 110 -15.52 26.97 7.40
C ALA A 110 -15.59 25.65 8.21
N ARG A 111 -16.49 24.72 7.86
CA ARG A 111 -16.55 23.38 8.47
C ARG A 111 -15.49 22.43 7.91
N ARG A 112 -14.88 22.78 6.80
CA ARG A 112 -13.83 22.00 6.14
C ARG A 112 -12.47 22.60 6.46
N LEU A 113 -11.50 21.74 6.71
CA LEU A 113 -10.11 22.16 6.85
C LEU A 113 -9.36 21.91 5.55
N VAL A 114 -8.58 22.87 5.15
CA VAL A 114 -7.62 22.78 4.04
C VAL A 114 -6.21 22.74 4.58
N LEU A 115 -5.35 22.05 3.85
CA LEU A 115 -3.94 21.84 4.14
C LEU A 115 -3.12 22.66 3.15
N THR A 116 -2.06 23.27 3.66
CA THR A 116 -1.02 23.94 2.87
C THR A 116 0.35 23.58 3.46
N LEU A 117 1.39 23.63 2.66
CA LEU A 117 2.75 23.58 3.17
C LEU A 117 3.08 24.89 3.90
N THR A 118 3.94 24.80 4.89
CA THR A 118 4.65 25.97 5.43
C THR A 118 5.86 26.27 4.55
N PRO A 119 6.52 27.44 4.70
CA PRO A 119 7.80 27.70 4.01
C PRO A 119 8.86 26.61 4.30
N ASP A 120 8.90 26.07 5.53
CA ASP A 120 9.77 24.96 5.89
C ASP A 120 9.36 23.66 5.20
N GLY A 121 8.06 23.43 5.03
CA GLY A 121 7.53 22.29 4.27
C GLY A 121 7.94 22.34 2.81
N GLU A 122 7.78 23.47 2.14
CA GLU A 122 8.21 23.70 0.75
C GLU A 122 9.72 23.53 0.59
N ALA A 123 10.50 24.14 1.48
CA ALA A 123 11.96 23.98 1.50
C ALA A 123 12.37 22.53 1.74
N THR A 124 11.65 21.79 2.59
CA THR A 124 11.89 20.36 2.84
C THR A 124 11.63 19.53 1.58
N VAL A 125 10.54 19.78 0.87
CA VAL A 125 10.27 19.10 -0.41
C VAL A 125 11.38 19.40 -1.41
N ALA A 126 11.70 20.69 -1.63
CA ALA A 126 12.70 21.11 -2.61
C ALA A 126 14.08 20.46 -2.36
N ARG A 127 14.55 20.42 -1.11
CA ARG A 127 15.84 19.83 -0.76
C ARG A 127 15.91 18.31 -0.96
N ASN A 128 14.78 17.61 -0.85
CA ASN A 128 14.74 16.15 -0.86
C ASN A 128 14.30 15.53 -2.19
N LEU A 129 13.95 16.31 -3.22
CA LEU A 129 13.55 15.78 -4.53
C LEU A 129 14.66 14.91 -5.15
N SER A 130 15.90 15.37 -5.15
CA SER A 130 17.03 14.61 -5.68
C SER A 130 17.30 13.32 -4.89
N VAL A 131 17.15 13.38 -3.56
CA VAL A 131 17.28 12.21 -2.67
C VAL A 131 16.17 11.20 -2.98
N ALA A 132 14.93 11.63 -3.19
CA ALA A 132 13.82 10.76 -3.54
C ALA A 132 14.03 10.05 -4.89
N LEU A 133 14.59 10.75 -5.88
CA LEU A 133 14.99 10.15 -7.15
C LEU A 133 16.09 9.10 -6.95
N GLN A 134 17.11 9.39 -6.13
CA GLN A 134 18.16 8.44 -5.80
C GLN A 134 17.60 7.19 -5.10
N ILE A 135 16.68 7.35 -4.13
CA ILE A 135 16.00 6.25 -3.45
C ILE A 135 15.30 5.33 -4.46
N SER A 136 14.60 5.91 -5.43
CA SER A 136 13.92 5.14 -6.49
C SER A 136 14.93 4.37 -7.36
N GLN A 137 16.03 5.01 -7.75
CA GLN A 137 17.11 4.37 -8.52
C GLN A 137 17.75 3.22 -7.75
N GLU A 138 18.04 3.42 -6.46
CA GLU A 138 18.65 2.41 -5.61
C GLU A 138 17.69 1.23 -5.33
N THR A 139 16.40 1.52 -5.12
CA THR A 139 15.37 0.47 -4.99
C THR A 139 15.34 -0.46 -6.19
N LEU A 140 15.51 0.09 -7.39
CA LEU A 140 15.46 -0.62 -8.67
C LEU A 140 16.85 -0.99 -9.22
N SER A 141 17.93 -0.87 -8.42
CA SER A 141 19.31 -0.99 -8.89
C SER A 141 19.64 -2.33 -9.54
N ASN A 142 18.98 -3.41 -9.09
CA ASN A 142 19.17 -4.76 -9.62
C ASN A 142 18.47 -5.03 -10.97
N LEU A 143 17.72 -4.06 -11.51
CA LEU A 143 16.97 -4.19 -12.75
C LEU A 143 17.66 -3.41 -13.88
N THR A 144 17.62 -3.97 -15.07
CA THR A 144 17.95 -3.24 -16.31
C THR A 144 16.93 -2.15 -16.57
N VAL A 145 17.26 -1.21 -17.45
CA VAL A 145 16.35 -0.11 -17.83
C VAL A 145 15.00 -0.65 -18.35
N ALA A 146 15.03 -1.67 -19.21
CA ALA A 146 13.82 -2.27 -19.77
C ALA A 146 12.95 -2.93 -18.69
N GLU A 147 13.58 -3.66 -17.75
CA GLU A 147 12.87 -4.29 -16.63
C GLU A 147 12.25 -3.27 -15.67
N ARG A 148 12.92 -2.13 -15.43
CA ARG A 148 12.36 -1.04 -14.60
C ARG A 148 11.10 -0.46 -15.25
N MET A 149 11.14 -0.18 -16.55
CA MET A 149 10.00 0.33 -17.30
C MET A 149 8.83 -0.67 -17.26
N MET A 150 9.12 -1.94 -17.53
CA MET A 150 8.12 -3.02 -17.48
C MET A 150 7.51 -3.16 -16.09
N LEU A 151 8.33 -3.15 -15.03
CA LEU A 151 7.85 -3.25 -13.65
C LEU A 151 6.90 -2.10 -13.30
N MET A 152 7.26 -0.86 -13.64
CA MET A 152 6.42 0.32 -13.39
C MET A 152 5.08 0.22 -14.12
N GLU A 153 5.10 -0.19 -15.40
CA GLU A 153 3.88 -0.39 -16.18
C GLU A 153 2.97 -1.48 -15.57
N LEU A 154 3.57 -2.62 -15.18
CA LEU A 154 2.81 -3.73 -14.60
C LEU A 154 2.23 -3.39 -13.24
N LEU A 155 2.96 -2.69 -12.39
CA LEU A 155 2.46 -2.22 -11.09
C LEU A 155 1.27 -1.26 -11.26
N GLN A 156 1.34 -0.33 -12.23
CA GLN A 156 0.22 0.58 -12.52
C GLN A 156 -1.06 -0.14 -12.95
N LYS A 157 -0.95 -1.33 -13.56
CA LYS A 157 -2.13 -2.13 -13.97
C LYS A 157 -2.83 -2.83 -12.80
N ILE A 158 -2.17 -2.96 -11.66
CA ILE A 158 -2.71 -3.66 -10.48
C ILE A 158 -2.94 -2.74 -9.27
N CYS A 159 -2.62 -1.45 -9.40
CA CYS A 159 -2.93 -0.37 -8.44
C CYS A 159 -4.07 0.51 -8.98
#